data_14abd309c3f84fc8aba7cac687af792d
#
_entry.id   14abd309c3f84fc8aba7cac687af792d
#
_cell.length_a   1.000
_cell.length_b   1.000
_cell.length_c   1.000
_cell.angle_alpha   90.00
_cell.angle_beta   90.00
_cell.angle_gamma   90.00
#
_symmetry.space_group_name_H-M   'P 1'
#
loop_
_entity.id
_entity.type
_entity.pdbx_description
1 polymer ?
#
loop_
_entity_poly.entity_id
_entity_poly.type
_entity_poly.pdbx_seq_one_letter_code
_entity_poly.pdbx_strand_id
1 'polypeptide(L)'
;MPVGFKWFVDGLLDGSLGFSGEESAGASFLRLDGSVWTTDKDGIISALLAAEITANMGRDPGEIYRDLSYEFGEPVYDRVEAAATQEQKEILEKLSASQVKQTDLAGEKIKTILTRAPGNDAPIGGLKVVAENGWFAARPSGTEEIYKIYAESFHGNDHLKRILEEAQTIVNDAIAPAALSTSKEKV
;
A
#
# COMPACT_ATOMS: atom_id res chain seq x y z
N MET A 1 -5.37 -5.20 2.84
CA MET A 1 -6.57 -5.25 1.96
C MET A 1 -6.11 -4.99 0.54
N PRO A 2 -6.69 -5.60 -0.50
CA PRO A 2 -6.38 -5.23 -1.88
C PRO A 2 -6.79 -3.80 -2.18
N VAL A 3 -6.23 -3.22 -3.26
CA VAL A 3 -6.56 -1.85 -3.70
C VAL A 3 -7.98 -1.78 -4.25
N GLY A 4 -8.68 -0.72 -3.89
CA GLY A 4 -10.01 -0.37 -4.40
C GLY A 4 -11.07 -0.24 -3.30
N PHE A 5 -11.79 0.85 -3.35
CA PHE A 5 -12.81 1.20 -2.36
C PHE A 5 -13.94 0.15 -2.25
N LYS A 6 -14.17 -0.62 -3.32
CA LYS A 6 -15.14 -1.72 -3.35
C LYS A 6 -15.03 -2.73 -2.21
N TRP A 7 -13.84 -2.88 -1.63
CA TRP A 7 -13.58 -3.83 -0.53
C TRP A 7 -14.15 -3.37 0.81
N PHE A 8 -14.57 -2.13 0.91
CA PHE A 8 -15.18 -1.56 2.10
C PHE A 8 -16.71 -1.55 2.06
N VAL A 9 -17.31 -1.73 0.87
CA VAL A 9 -18.73 -1.51 0.62
C VAL A 9 -19.62 -2.35 1.54
N ASP A 10 -19.36 -3.65 1.62
CA ASP A 10 -20.18 -4.56 2.44
C ASP A 10 -20.13 -4.17 3.92
N GLY A 11 -18.92 -3.90 4.45
CA GLY A 11 -18.76 -3.50 5.85
C GLY A 11 -19.30 -2.10 6.19
N LEU A 12 -19.36 -1.20 5.21
CA LEU A 12 -20.05 0.09 5.37
C LEU A 12 -21.58 -0.08 5.36
N LEU A 13 -22.09 -0.97 4.50
CA LEU A 13 -23.54 -1.21 4.41
C LEU A 13 -24.09 -1.95 5.62
N ASP A 14 -23.37 -2.92 6.16
CA ASP A 14 -23.78 -3.68 7.34
C ASP A 14 -23.39 -3.03 8.67
N GLY A 15 -22.66 -1.91 8.63
CA GLY A 15 -22.22 -1.15 9.80
C GLY A 15 -21.05 -1.77 10.57
N SER A 16 -20.40 -2.82 10.06
CA SER A 16 -19.21 -3.40 10.68
C SER A 16 -17.96 -2.53 10.51
N LEU A 17 -17.97 -1.61 9.54
CA LEU A 17 -16.95 -0.59 9.33
C LEU A 17 -17.53 0.80 9.59
N GLY A 18 -17.04 1.48 10.61
CA GLY A 18 -17.44 2.86 10.92
C GLY A 18 -16.78 3.90 10.00
N PHE A 19 -15.61 3.57 9.43
CA PHE A 19 -14.80 4.45 8.58
C PHE A 19 -14.04 3.63 7.55
N SER A 20 -13.89 4.19 6.36
CA SER A 20 -13.05 3.65 5.28
C SER A 20 -12.44 4.78 4.48
N GLY A 21 -11.18 4.63 4.07
CA GLY A 21 -10.47 5.67 3.32
C GLY A 21 -9.39 5.12 2.40
N GLU A 22 -9.05 5.91 1.41
CA GLU A 22 -7.90 5.70 0.53
C GLU A 22 -7.08 6.99 0.42
N GLU A 23 -5.75 6.87 0.28
CA GLU A 23 -4.84 8.01 0.10
C GLU A 23 -5.19 8.83 -1.17
N SER A 24 -5.83 8.22 -2.15
CA SER A 24 -6.27 8.85 -3.40
C SER A 24 -7.56 9.66 -3.24
N ALA A 25 -7.58 10.53 -2.24
CA ALA A 25 -8.57 11.58 -2.05
C ALA A 25 -9.98 11.12 -1.67
N GLY A 26 -10.13 10.50 -0.53
CA GLY A 26 -11.46 10.43 0.04
C GLY A 26 -11.67 9.33 1.03
N ALA A 27 -12.77 9.49 1.74
CA ALA A 27 -13.24 8.58 2.77
C ALA A 27 -14.76 8.41 2.69
N SER A 28 -15.26 7.40 3.36
CA SER A 28 -16.66 7.28 3.73
C SER A 28 -16.77 6.80 5.16
N PHE A 29 -17.86 7.14 5.82
CA PHE A 29 -18.12 6.75 7.20
C PHE A 29 -19.62 6.66 7.44
N LEU A 30 -20.00 6.14 8.61
CA LEU A 30 -21.39 6.06 9.01
C LEU A 30 -21.89 7.44 9.49
N ARG A 31 -23.17 7.70 9.21
CA ARG A 31 -23.91 8.80 9.81
C ARG A 31 -24.20 8.51 11.28
N LEU A 32 -24.67 9.50 12.02
CA LEU A 32 -25.02 9.34 13.43
C LEU A 32 -26.13 8.32 13.68
N ASP A 33 -26.97 8.05 12.69
CA ASP A 33 -28.02 7.02 12.75
C ASP A 33 -27.52 5.61 12.38
N GLY A 34 -26.22 5.46 12.10
CA GLY A 34 -25.60 4.20 11.70
C GLY A 34 -25.73 3.84 10.22
N SER A 35 -26.43 4.65 9.42
CA SER A 35 -26.48 4.45 7.97
C SER A 35 -25.19 4.93 7.31
N VAL A 36 -24.79 4.26 6.20
CA VAL A 36 -23.61 4.66 5.45
C VAL A 36 -23.81 6.04 4.78
N TRP A 37 -22.76 6.86 4.77
CA TRP A 37 -22.75 8.12 4.03
C TRP A 37 -22.78 7.88 2.52
N THR A 38 -21.80 7.14 2.02
CA THR A 38 -21.69 6.70 0.61
C THR A 38 -20.90 5.40 0.53
N THR A 39 -21.08 4.65 -0.54
CA THR A 39 -20.32 3.42 -0.84
C THR A 39 -19.11 3.66 -1.73
N ASP A 40 -18.75 4.94 -1.94
CA ASP A 40 -17.51 5.35 -2.60
C ASP A 40 -16.85 6.47 -1.78
N LYS A 41 -15.61 6.79 -2.10
CA LYS A 41 -14.85 7.84 -1.42
C LYS A 41 -15.37 9.23 -1.76
N ASP A 42 -15.46 10.07 -0.76
CA ASP A 42 -15.91 11.46 -0.85
C ASP A 42 -14.86 12.38 -0.22
N GLY A 43 -14.18 13.17 -1.06
CA GLY A 43 -13.18 14.15 -0.60
C GLY A 43 -13.82 15.37 0.06
N ILE A 44 -15.04 15.73 -0.32
CA ILE A 44 -15.75 16.89 0.25
C ILE A 44 -16.07 16.65 1.71
N ILE A 45 -16.58 15.47 2.05
CA ILE A 45 -16.90 15.13 3.44
C ILE A 45 -15.63 15.07 4.31
N SER A 46 -14.50 14.66 3.74
CA SER A 46 -13.20 14.68 4.43
C SER A 46 -12.76 16.10 4.76
N ALA A 47 -12.98 17.05 3.86
CA ALA A 47 -12.69 18.47 4.11
C ALA A 47 -13.62 19.09 5.18
N LEU A 48 -14.91 18.73 5.16
CA LEU A 48 -15.85 19.15 6.21
C LEU A 48 -15.48 18.56 7.57
N LEU A 49 -15.07 17.30 7.62
CA LEU A 49 -14.60 16.67 8.86
C LEU A 49 -13.33 17.34 9.40
N ALA A 50 -12.39 17.74 8.55
CA ALA A 50 -11.22 18.49 8.97
C ALA A 50 -11.59 19.87 9.58
N ALA A 51 -12.56 20.55 8.98
CA ALA A 51 -13.09 21.83 9.53
C ALA A 51 -13.80 21.60 10.88
N GLU A 52 -14.61 20.56 11.02
CA GLU A 52 -15.29 20.19 12.26
C GLU A 52 -14.29 19.85 13.38
N ILE A 53 -13.26 19.05 13.08
CA ILE A 53 -12.17 18.74 14.02
C ILE A 53 -11.51 20.03 14.50
N THR A 54 -11.18 20.93 13.59
CA THR A 54 -10.56 22.22 13.94
C THR A 54 -11.46 23.06 14.83
N ALA A 55 -12.76 23.14 14.50
CA ALA A 55 -13.73 23.91 15.28
C ALA A 55 -13.94 23.34 16.69
N ASN A 56 -14.00 22.02 16.83
CA ASN A 56 -14.26 21.36 18.11
C ASN A 56 -13.02 21.28 19.01
N MET A 57 -11.84 21.08 18.44
CA MET A 57 -10.60 20.87 19.19
C MET A 57 -9.74 22.12 19.33
N GLY A 58 -10.03 23.18 18.58
CA GLY A 58 -9.21 24.40 18.52
C GLY A 58 -7.81 24.18 17.92
N ARG A 59 -7.63 23.07 17.19
CA ARG A 59 -6.36 22.62 16.60
C ARG A 59 -6.61 22.06 15.20
N ASP A 60 -5.69 22.31 14.28
CA ASP A 60 -5.81 21.73 12.94
C ASP A 60 -5.44 20.21 12.93
N PRO A 61 -5.94 19.44 11.94
CA PRO A 61 -5.64 18.02 11.86
C PRO A 61 -4.15 17.68 11.75
N GLY A 62 -3.32 18.58 11.18
CA GLY A 62 -1.88 18.40 11.09
C GLY A 62 -1.19 18.48 12.45
N GLU A 63 -1.70 19.32 13.38
CA GLU A 63 -1.22 19.34 14.78
C GLU A 63 -1.56 18.06 15.52
N ILE A 64 -2.77 17.55 15.30
CA ILE A 64 -3.20 16.26 15.90
C ILE A 64 -2.37 15.12 15.33
N TYR A 65 -2.11 15.11 14.02
CA TYR A 65 -1.26 14.11 13.38
C TYR A 65 0.17 14.10 13.95
N ARG A 66 0.75 15.29 14.23
CA ARG A 66 2.07 15.36 14.88
C ARG A 66 2.10 14.71 16.25
N ASP A 67 1.04 14.88 17.05
CA ASP A 67 0.95 14.21 18.36
C ASP A 67 0.88 12.69 18.20
N LEU A 68 0.09 12.19 17.24
CA LEU A 68 0.03 10.77 16.91
C LEU A 68 1.39 10.24 16.42
N SER A 69 2.08 11.00 15.57
CA SER A 69 3.43 10.64 15.10
C SER A 69 4.46 10.61 16.24
N TYR A 70 4.33 11.49 17.22
CA TYR A 70 5.17 11.48 18.41
C TYR A 70 4.92 10.24 19.29
N GLU A 71 3.66 9.81 19.41
CA GLU A 71 3.26 8.64 20.22
C GLU A 71 3.59 7.31 19.53
N PHE A 72 3.30 7.20 18.23
CA PHE A 72 3.38 5.93 17.48
C PHE A 72 4.61 5.78 16.58
N GLY A 73 5.45 6.81 16.48
CA GLY A 73 6.57 6.90 15.56
C GLY A 73 6.24 7.76 14.33
N GLU A 74 7.26 8.45 13.81
CA GLU A 74 7.15 9.30 12.63
C GLU A 74 7.41 8.48 11.37
N PRO A 75 6.38 8.18 10.54
CA PRO A 75 6.58 7.45 9.30
C PRO A 75 7.17 8.38 8.25
N VAL A 76 8.13 7.86 7.48
CA VAL A 76 8.57 8.42 6.21
C VAL A 76 8.16 7.49 5.09
N TYR A 77 7.63 8.04 4.01
CA TYR A 77 7.06 7.30 2.90
C TYR A 77 7.61 7.81 1.57
N ASP A 78 7.84 6.90 0.65
CA ASP A 78 8.14 7.25 -0.74
C ASP A 78 7.67 6.17 -1.70
N ARG A 79 7.65 6.51 -2.99
CA ARG A 79 7.22 5.64 -4.08
C ARG A 79 8.19 5.73 -5.24
N VAL A 80 8.58 4.58 -5.76
CA VAL A 80 9.36 4.49 -7.01
C VAL A 80 8.57 3.74 -8.08
N GLU A 81 8.83 4.10 -9.33
CA GLU A 81 8.22 3.51 -10.51
C GLU A 81 9.33 3.02 -11.44
N ALA A 82 9.15 1.85 -12.05
CA ALA A 82 10.09 1.31 -13.02
C ALA A 82 9.35 0.68 -14.20
N ALA A 83 9.96 0.75 -15.39
CA ALA A 83 9.42 0.16 -16.60
C ALA A 83 9.27 -1.35 -16.46
N ALA A 84 8.16 -1.89 -16.96
CA ALA A 84 7.88 -3.33 -16.99
C ALA A 84 7.07 -3.67 -18.23
N THR A 85 7.47 -4.75 -18.93
CA THR A 85 6.69 -5.32 -20.00
C THR A 85 5.39 -5.94 -19.47
N GLN A 86 4.44 -6.20 -20.35
CA GLN A 86 3.20 -6.88 -19.96
C GLN A 86 3.46 -8.25 -19.32
N GLU A 87 4.41 -9.02 -19.86
CA GLU A 87 4.82 -10.31 -19.32
C GLU A 87 5.38 -10.18 -17.90
N GLN A 88 6.26 -9.19 -17.66
CA GLN A 88 6.82 -8.92 -16.33
C GLN A 88 5.74 -8.50 -15.33
N LYS A 89 4.75 -7.73 -15.77
CA LYS A 89 3.59 -7.35 -14.95
C LYS A 89 2.77 -8.56 -14.54
N GLU A 90 2.52 -9.50 -15.45
CA GLU A 90 1.80 -10.74 -15.16
C GLU A 90 2.56 -11.66 -14.19
N ILE A 91 3.89 -11.70 -14.29
CA ILE A 91 4.71 -12.43 -13.32
C ILE A 91 4.60 -11.79 -11.94
N LEU A 92 4.73 -10.47 -11.85
CA LEU A 92 4.62 -9.74 -10.58
C LEU A 92 3.24 -9.90 -9.93
N GLU A 93 2.17 -9.87 -10.72
CA GLU A 93 0.80 -10.07 -10.24
C GLU A 93 0.58 -11.48 -9.63
N LYS A 94 1.25 -12.48 -10.20
CA LYS A 94 1.13 -13.90 -9.81
C LYS A 94 2.23 -14.37 -8.86
N LEU A 95 3.08 -13.45 -8.36
CA LEU A 95 4.17 -13.80 -7.46
C LEU A 95 3.67 -14.59 -6.25
N SER A 96 4.44 -15.60 -5.89
CA SER A 96 4.31 -16.36 -4.66
C SER A 96 5.32 -15.86 -3.62
N ALA A 97 4.94 -15.90 -2.34
CA ALA A 97 5.84 -15.55 -1.25
C ALA A 97 7.14 -16.39 -1.24
N SER A 98 7.09 -17.64 -1.74
CA SER A 98 8.26 -18.52 -1.83
C SER A 98 9.30 -18.10 -2.88
N GLN A 99 8.98 -17.17 -3.77
CA GLN A 99 9.91 -16.63 -4.75
C GLN A 99 10.81 -15.53 -4.18
N VAL A 100 10.44 -14.96 -3.04
CA VAL A 100 11.29 -14.03 -2.28
C VAL A 100 12.26 -14.84 -1.44
N LYS A 101 13.54 -14.76 -1.75
CA LYS A 101 14.60 -15.56 -1.09
C LYS A 101 15.29 -14.78 0.04
N GLN A 102 15.10 -13.49 0.08
CA GLN A 102 15.68 -12.62 1.08
C GLN A 102 15.06 -12.89 2.45
N THR A 103 15.89 -12.90 3.49
CA THR A 103 15.49 -13.09 4.89
C THR A 103 15.45 -11.79 5.66
N ASP A 104 16.05 -10.75 5.10
CA ASP A 104 16.20 -9.45 5.71
C ASP A 104 15.79 -8.35 4.73
N LEU A 105 15.31 -7.23 5.26
CA LEU A 105 14.96 -6.01 4.55
C LEU A 105 15.55 -4.82 5.29
N ALA A 106 16.41 -4.07 4.61
CA ALA A 106 17.12 -2.91 5.17
C ALA A 106 17.87 -3.20 6.50
N GLY A 107 18.35 -4.45 6.66
CA GLY A 107 19.06 -4.91 7.85
C GLY A 107 18.17 -5.45 8.97
N GLU A 108 16.87 -5.53 8.77
CA GLU A 108 15.90 -6.10 9.70
C GLU A 108 15.35 -7.43 9.19
N LYS A 109 15.02 -8.35 10.10
CA LYS A 109 14.38 -9.62 9.73
C LYS A 109 13.03 -9.40 9.09
N ILE A 110 12.79 -10.05 7.93
CA ILE A 110 11.47 -10.09 7.32
C ILE A 110 10.53 -10.88 8.22
N LYS A 111 9.46 -10.24 8.66
CA LYS A 111 8.40 -10.83 9.48
C LYS A 111 7.35 -11.54 8.66
N THR A 112 6.99 -10.94 7.52
CA THR A 112 5.86 -11.43 6.73
C THR A 112 6.05 -11.07 5.26
N ILE A 113 5.70 -12.02 4.38
CA ILE A 113 5.63 -11.84 2.93
C ILE A 113 4.19 -12.16 2.52
N LEU A 114 3.49 -11.17 1.95
CA LEU A 114 2.09 -11.26 1.61
C LEU A 114 1.89 -11.14 0.11
N THR A 115 1.10 -12.04 -0.46
CA THR A 115 0.53 -11.96 -1.81
C THR A 115 -1.00 -12.00 -1.78
N ARG A 116 -1.54 -12.19 -0.57
CA ARG A 116 -2.97 -12.19 -0.26
C ARG A 116 -3.25 -11.33 0.97
N ALA A 117 -4.40 -10.72 1.02
CA ALA A 117 -4.82 -9.89 2.13
C ALA A 117 -5.23 -10.74 3.35
N PRO A 118 -4.64 -10.53 4.55
CA PRO A 118 -4.93 -11.37 5.71
C PRO A 118 -6.40 -11.37 6.15
N GLY A 119 -7.14 -10.29 5.89
CA GLY A 119 -8.52 -10.14 6.37
C GLY A 119 -9.56 -10.91 5.56
N ASN A 120 -9.37 -11.09 4.25
CA ASN A 120 -10.37 -11.72 3.36
C ASN A 120 -9.76 -12.71 2.37
N ASP A 121 -8.48 -13.01 2.51
CA ASP A 121 -7.71 -13.90 1.62
C ASP A 121 -7.78 -13.54 0.12
N ALA A 122 -8.12 -12.31 -0.23
CA ALA A 122 -8.14 -11.85 -1.60
C ALA A 122 -6.71 -11.59 -2.11
N PRO A 123 -6.38 -11.90 -3.39
CA PRO A 123 -5.10 -11.54 -3.98
C PRO A 123 -4.86 -10.03 -3.93
N ILE A 124 -3.66 -9.59 -3.52
CA ILE A 124 -3.31 -8.17 -3.52
C ILE A 124 -2.79 -7.68 -4.88
N GLY A 125 -2.63 -8.59 -5.85
CA GLY A 125 -2.14 -8.27 -7.19
C GLY A 125 -0.68 -7.84 -7.20
N GLY A 126 0.15 -8.45 -6.37
CA GLY A 126 1.56 -8.15 -6.21
C GLY A 126 2.14 -8.73 -4.92
N LEU A 127 3.14 -8.08 -4.38
CA LEU A 127 3.92 -8.52 -3.22
C LEU A 127 3.97 -7.42 -2.16
N LYS A 128 3.78 -7.79 -0.88
CA LYS A 128 4.10 -6.93 0.27
C LYS A 128 5.07 -7.66 1.20
N VAL A 129 6.18 -7.01 1.54
CA VAL A 129 7.19 -7.50 2.49
C VAL A 129 7.21 -6.57 3.69
N VAL A 130 7.17 -7.15 4.89
CA VAL A 130 7.09 -6.40 6.15
C VAL A 130 8.24 -6.82 7.05
N ALA A 131 8.98 -5.83 7.56
CA ALA A 131 10.00 -5.95 8.60
C ALA A 131 9.50 -5.32 9.93
N GLU A 132 10.40 -5.10 10.89
CA GLU A 132 10.02 -4.51 12.19
C GLU A 132 9.58 -3.05 12.06
N ASN A 133 10.41 -2.22 11.42
CA ASN A 133 10.24 -0.77 11.35
C ASN A 133 10.03 -0.27 9.93
N GLY A 134 9.64 -1.15 9.01
CA GLY A 134 9.36 -0.75 7.63
C GLY A 134 8.76 -1.85 6.79
N TRP A 135 8.27 -1.46 5.65
CA TRP A 135 7.67 -2.37 4.68
C TRP A 135 7.79 -1.81 3.26
N PHE A 136 7.67 -2.67 2.28
CA PHE A 136 7.35 -2.25 0.92
C PHE A 136 6.21 -3.08 0.33
N ALA A 137 5.54 -2.51 -0.67
CA ALA A 137 4.58 -3.22 -1.51
C ALA A 137 4.88 -2.92 -2.99
N ALA A 138 4.99 -3.96 -3.80
CA ALA A 138 5.22 -3.85 -5.23
C ALA A 138 4.03 -4.40 -6.01
N ARG A 139 3.55 -3.66 -7.01
CA ARG A 139 2.45 -4.08 -7.86
C ARG A 139 2.58 -3.54 -9.29
N PRO A 140 2.07 -4.26 -10.31
CA PRO A 140 1.99 -3.72 -11.65
C PRO A 140 0.99 -2.58 -11.75
N SER A 141 1.24 -1.63 -12.66
CA SER A 141 0.22 -0.64 -13.05
C SER A 141 -0.81 -1.30 -13.96
N GLY A 142 -2.10 -1.01 -13.72
CA GLY A 142 -3.19 -1.51 -14.57
C GLY A 142 -3.27 -0.82 -15.95
N THR A 143 -2.73 0.39 -16.07
CA THR A 143 -2.91 1.26 -17.24
C THR A 143 -1.61 1.64 -17.95
N GLU A 144 -0.47 1.44 -17.32
CA GLU A 144 0.84 1.87 -17.80
C GLU A 144 1.82 0.68 -17.86
N GLU A 145 2.85 0.78 -18.68
CA GLU A 145 3.92 -0.24 -18.78
C GLU A 145 4.99 -0.06 -17.69
N ILE A 146 4.53 0.00 -16.44
CA ILE A 146 5.37 0.15 -15.26
C ILE A 146 4.88 -0.76 -14.11
N TYR A 147 5.76 -0.98 -13.15
CA TYR A 147 5.36 -1.37 -11.81
C TYR A 147 5.69 -0.26 -10.81
N LYS A 148 5.00 -0.28 -9.67
CA LYS A 148 5.16 0.69 -8.59
C LYS A 148 5.58 -0.02 -7.32
N ILE A 149 6.57 0.55 -6.64
CA ILE A 149 6.97 0.15 -5.28
C ILE A 149 6.59 1.29 -4.35
N TYR A 150 5.82 0.97 -3.33
CA TYR A 150 5.47 1.83 -2.21
C TYR A 150 6.26 1.37 -1.01
N ALA A 151 6.88 2.26 -0.27
CA ALA A 151 7.61 1.90 0.93
C ALA A 151 7.40 2.91 2.05
N GLU A 152 7.47 2.42 3.27
CA GLU A 152 7.37 3.23 4.49
C GLU A 152 8.39 2.74 5.51
N SER A 153 8.95 3.67 6.26
CA SER A 153 9.90 3.42 7.32
C SER A 153 9.60 4.27 8.55
N PHE A 154 9.73 3.69 9.74
CA PHE A 154 9.72 4.38 11.03
C PHE A 154 11.14 4.69 11.56
N HIS A 155 12.19 4.39 10.78
CA HIS A 155 13.60 4.68 11.09
C HIS A 155 14.20 5.80 10.21
N GLY A 156 13.33 6.64 9.62
CA GLY A 156 13.73 7.82 8.85
C GLY A 156 14.17 7.53 7.41
N ASN A 157 14.65 8.58 6.74
CA ASN A 157 14.87 8.58 5.28
C ASN A 157 15.97 7.63 4.81
N ASP A 158 17.06 7.47 5.56
CA ASP A 158 18.15 6.57 5.15
C ASP A 158 17.70 5.09 5.17
N HIS A 159 16.88 4.72 6.14
CA HIS A 159 16.28 3.39 6.20
C HIS A 159 15.26 3.19 5.08
N LEU A 160 14.39 4.18 4.81
CA LEU A 160 13.45 4.16 3.70
C LEU A 160 14.17 3.97 2.35
N LYS A 161 15.25 4.70 2.11
CA LYS A 161 16.04 4.58 0.89
C LYS A 161 16.59 3.17 0.70
N ARG A 162 17.13 2.56 1.75
CA ARG A 162 17.59 1.16 1.72
C ARG A 162 16.45 0.19 1.42
N ILE A 163 15.27 0.38 2.04
CA ILE A 163 14.08 -0.43 1.73
C ILE A 163 13.75 -0.35 0.24
N LEU A 164 13.73 0.84 -0.36
CA LEU A 164 13.41 1.02 -1.78
C LEU A 164 14.45 0.37 -2.71
N GLU A 165 15.74 0.50 -2.42
CA GLU A 165 16.83 -0.11 -3.19
C GLU A 165 16.75 -1.64 -3.14
N GLU A 166 16.56 -2.21 -1.95
CA GLU A 166 16.43 -3.66 -1.77
C GLU A 166 15.11 -4.18 -2.36
N ALA A 167 14.00 -3.46 -2.22
CA ALA A 167 12.71 -3.80 -2.82
C ALA A 167 12.80 -3.87 -4.36
N GLN A 168 13.49 -2.92 -4.99
CA GLN A 168 13.71 -2.93 -6.43
C GLN A 168 14.54 -4.14 -6.87
N THR A 169 15.55 -4.50 -6.09
CA THR A 169 16.35 -5.71 -6.34
C THR A 169 15.49 -6.98 -6.23
N ILE A 170 14.70 -7.11 -5.17
CA ILE A 170 13.79 -8.25 -4.96
C ILE A 170 12.81 -8.40 -6.13
N VAL A 171 12.21 -7.30 -6.55
CA VAL A 171 11.24 -7.32 -7.67
C VAL A 171 11.93 -7.67 -8.99
N ASN A 172 13.09 -7.05 -9.28
CA ASN A 172 13.84 -7.31 -10.50
C ASN A 172 14.28 -8.78 -10.59
N ASP A 173 14.76 -9.36 -9.50
CA ASP A 173 15.14 -10.78 -9.43
C ASP A 173 13.95 -11.70 -9.70
N ALA A 174 12.78 -11.33 -9.18
CA ALA A 174 11.56 -12.12 -9.34
C ALA A 174 11.01 -12.10 -10.78
N ILE A 175 11.16 -10.98 -11.50
CA ILE A 175 10.67 -10.82 -12.89
C ILE A 175 11.74 -11.10 -13.95
N ALA A 176 13.02 -11.31 -13.56
CA ALA A 176 14.14 -11.57 -14.48
C ALA A 176 13.96 -12.78 -15.41
N PRO A 177 13.32 -13.91 -15.03
CA PRO A 177 13.12 -15.05 -15.93
C PRO A 177 12.35 -14.73 -17.21
N ALA A 178 11.47 -13.73 -17.19
CA ALA A 178 10.73 -13.27 -18.36
C ALA A 178 11.63 -12.66 -19.44
N ALA A 179 12.72 -11.98 -19.04
CA ALA A 179 13.65 -11.36 -19.97
C ALA A 179 14.47 -12.38 -20.79
N LEU A 180 14.58 -13.61 -20.34
CA LEU A 180 15.32 -14.71 -21.03
C LEU A 180 14.47 -15.46 -22.05
N SER A 181 13.12 -15.43 -21.97
CA SER A 181 12.24 -16.14 -22.90
C SER A 181 12.06 -15.40 -24.22
N THR A 182 12.07 -14.08 -24.21
CA THR A 182 11.88 -13.25 -25.41
C THR A 182 13.08 -13.21 -26.36
N SER A 183 14.28 -13.62 -25.90
CA SER A 183 15.48 -13.67 -26.75
C SER A 183 15.59 -14.95 -27.60
N LYS A 184 14.72 -15.96 -27.42
CA LYS A 184 14.79 -17.24 -28.12
C LYS A 184 13.82 -17.39 -29.30
N GLU A 185 12.91 -16.44 -29.50
CA GLU A 185 11.93 -16.49 -30.60
C GLU A 185 12.30 -15.59 -31.82
N LYS A 186 13.50 -15.02 -31.84
CA LYS A 186 14.00 -14.29 -33.03
C LYS A 186 15.26 -14.93 -33.59
N VAL A 187 15.13 -16.15 -34.08
CA VAL A 187 16.06 -16.76 -35.05
C VAL A 187 15.26 -17.42 -36.15
#